data_6757f1bd2f48d463ff02cf8aac4cca13
#
_entry.id   6757f1bd2f48d463ff02cf8aac4cca13
#
_cell.length_a   1.000
_cell.length_b   1.000
_cell.length_c   1.000
_cell.angle_alpha   90.00
_cell.angle_beta   90.00
_cell.angle_gamma   90.00
#
_symmetry.space_group_name_H-M   'P 1'
#
loop_
_entity.id
_entity.type
_entity.pdbx_description
1 polymer ?
#
loop_
_entity_poly.entity_id
_entity_poly.type
_entity_poly.pdbx_seq_one_letter_code
_entity_poly.pdbx_strand_id
1 'polypeptide(L)'
;MEFRIEFVILTKNQVTKLSVNINKIATIRNARGGQTPNVVQFAIDCQTFGADGITVHPRPDERHITYRDTLEISEVITTEFNIEGYPDARYFEILKKTKPAQATLVPDGPMVLTSNAGWDVKANETALLRWIDEIKSLGIRCSLFMEPDHEQIELAAKLGVDRIEFYTGPYAEQFSLNPDCIKPYVDACRFAVECGLEINAGHDLSLENLRYFKQKMPRLDEVSIGHALISDALYYGIENTIHLYKRCLD
;
A
#
# COMPACT_ATOMS: atom_id res chain seq x y z
N MET A 1 27.46 -20.86 -25.89
CA MET A 1 27.07 -19.63 -25.17
C MET A 1 26.32 -20.12 -23.94
N GLU A 2 27.06 -20.33 -22.84
CA GLU A 2 26.49 -20.84 -21.58
C GLU A 2 25.70 -19.71 -20.90
N PHE A 3 24.40 -19.88 -20.76
CA PHE A 3 23.58 -19.04 -19.91
C PHE A 3 23.89 -19.38 -18.44
N ARG A 4 24.69 -18.57 -17.78
CA ARG A 4 24.80 -18.60 -16.32
C ARG A 4 23.47 -18.10 -15.75
N ILE A 5 22.66 -19.02 -15.29
CA ILE A 5 21.53 -18.70 -14.40
C ILE A 5 22.15 -18.34 -13.06
N GLU A 6 22.38 -17.05 -12.81
CA GLU A 6 22.64 -16.58 -11.45
C GLU A 6 21.33 -16.76 -10.66
N PHE A 7 21.31 -17.76 -9.80
CA PHE A 7 20.30 -17.85 -8.75
C PHE A 7 20.40 -16.59 -7.90
N VAL A 8 19.45 -15.67 -8.09
CA VAL A 8 19.24 -14.58 -7.12
C VAL A 8 18.87 -15.25 -5.81
N ILE A 9 19.84 -15.32 -4.90
CA ILE A 9 19.60 -15.78 -3.53
C ILE A 9 18.66 -14.75 -2.92
N LEU A 10 17.38 -15.07 -2.87
CA LEU A 10 16.38 -14.32 -2.12
C LEU A 10 16.83 -14.33 -0.65
N THR A 11 17.41 -13.25 -0.20
CA THR A 11 17.90 -13.13 1.17
C THR A 11 16.70 -13.16 2.13
N LYS A 12 16.60 -14.23 2.89
CA LYS A 12 15.54 -14.53 3.87
C LYS A 12 15.45 -13.51 5.03
N ASN A 13 16.22 -12.43 5.02
CA ASN A 13 16.38 -11.47 6.11
C ASN A 13 15.85 -10.06 5.82
N GLN A 14 14.99 -9.89 4.81
CA GLN A 14 14.40 -8.57 4.60
C GLN A 14 13.26 -8.35 5.60
N VAL A 15 13.43 -7.32 6.45
CA VAL A 15 12.39 -6.88 7.39
C VAL A 15 11.24 -6.27 6.59
N THR A 16 10.07 -6.86 6.70
CA THR A 16 8.84 -6.29 6.10
C THR A 16 8.35 -5.12 6.94
N LYS A 17 8.11 -3.99 6.33
CA LYS A 17 7.60 -2.79 6.98
C LYS A 17 6.09 -2.84 7.17
N LEU A 18 5.61 -2.25 8.26
CA LEU A 18 4.18 -2.01 8.50
C LEU A 18 3.87 -0.53 8.27
N SER A 19 3.14 -0.24 7.19
CA SER A 19 2.51 1.06 6.98
C SER A 19 1.06 1.01 7.48
N VAL A 20 0.71 1.92 8.40
CA VAL A 20 -0.65 2.01 8.93
C VAL A 20 -1.48 2.94 8.05
N ASN A 21 -2.50 2.38 7.38
CA ASN A 21 -3.45 3.18 6.61
C ASN A 21 -4.52 3.77 7.56
N ILE A 22 -4.46 5.07 7.77
CA ILE A 22 -5.29 5.76 8.77
C ILE A 22 -6.62 6.32 8.24
N ASN A 23 -7.01 5.98 7.02
CA ASN A 23 -8.25 6.47 6.39
C ASN A 23 -9.49 6.25 7.28
N LYS A 24 -9.58 5.11 7.98
CA LYS A 24 -10.76 4.78 8.81
C LYS A 24 -10.89 5.67 10.05
N ILE A 25 -9.80 6.18 10.59
CA ILE A 25 -9.83 7.18 11.68
C ILE A 25 -10.50 8.47 11.21
N ALA A 26 -10.16 8.92 10.00
CA ALA A 26 -10.82 10.07 9.40
C ALA A 26 -12.31 9.79 9.10
N THR A 27 -12.66 8.56 8.71
CA THR A 27 -14.08 8.15 8.56
C THR A 27 -14.85 8.29 9.87
N ILE A 28 -14.27 7.85 11.00
CA ILE A 28 -14.91 7.99 12.34
C ILE A 28 -15.08 9.47 12.69
N ARG A 29 -14.07 10.31 12.48
CA ARG A 29 -14.14 11.75 12.67
C ARG A 29 -15.27 12.38 11.84
N ASN A 30 -15.32 12.02 10.56
CA ASN A 30 -16.26 12.61 9.61
C ASN A 30 -17.71 12.19 9.87
N ALA A 31 -17.94 11.00 10.45
CA ALA A 31 -19.29 10.52 10.78
C ALA A 31 -20.06 11.45 11.73
N ARG A 32 -19.36 12.24 12.54
CA ARG A 32 -19.98 13.20 13.46
C ARG A 32 -19.62 14.66 13.17
N GLY A 33 -18.57 14.89 12.39
CA GLY A 33 -17.95 16.21 12.22
C GLY A 33 -17.05 16.58 13.40
N GLY A 34 -16.33 17.70 13.28
CA GLY A 34 -15.40 18.17 14.31
C GLY A 34 -13.99 17.59 14.16
N GLN A 35 -13.27 17.46 15.32
CA GLN A 35 -11.84 17.14 15.34
C GLN A 35 -11.52 15.81 16.07
N THR A 36 -12.54 15.04 16.44
CA THR A 36 -12.37 13.80 17.21
C THR A 36 -12.83 12.57 16.43
N PRO A 37 -11.98 11.54 16.29
CA PRO A 37 -10.56 11.49 16.67
C PRO A 37 -9.69 12.47 15.85
N ASN A 38 -8.59 12.97 16.44
CA ASN A 38 -7.64 13.83 15.74
C ASN A 38 -6.74 12.96 14.85
N VAL A 39 -6.84 13.14 13.54
CA VAL A 39 -6.17 12.31 12.54
C VAL A 39 -4.65 12.54 12.52
N VAL A 40 -4.22 13.78 12.71
CA VAL A 40 -2.79 14.16 12.76
C VAL A 40 -2.14 13.55 14.01
N GLN A 41 -2.79 13.71 15.18
CA GLN A 41 -2.29 13.09 16.41
C GLN A 41 -2.23 11.57 16.30
N PHE A 42 -3.23 10.95 15.67
CA PHE A 42 -3.23 9.51 15.45
C PHE A 42 -2.07 9.04 14.56
N ALA A 43 -1.68 9.83 13.56
CA ALA A 43 -0.49 9.55 12.75
C ALA A 43 0.80 9.62 13.59
N ILE A 44 0.91 10.60 14.49
CA ILE A 44 2.04 10.71 15.45
C ILE A 44 2.08 9.50 16.38
N ASP A 45 0.93 9.13 16.94
CA ASP A 45 0.80 8.00 17.86
C ASP A 45 1.21 6.69 17.18
N CYS A 46 0.75 6.44 15.95
CA CYS A 46 1.14 5.24 15.19
C CYS A 46 2.67 5.14 15.01
N GLN A 47 3.34 6.24 14.66
CA GLN A 47 4.80 6.28 14.54
C GLN A 47 5.49 6.00 15.89
N THR A 48 4.98 6.61 16.97
CA THR A 48 5.49 6.42 18.33
C THR A 48 5.38 4.97 18.79
N PHE A 49 4.31 4.28 18.38
CA PHE A 49 4.08 2.86 18.68
C PHE A 49 4.78 1.89 17.73
N GLY A 50 5.61 2.40 16.81
CA GLY A 50 6.51 1.60 16.00
C GLY A 50 5.99 1.23 14.61
N ALA A 51 4.99 1.94 14.08
CA ALA A 51 4.67 1.87 12.64
C ALA A 51 5.86 2.34 11.82
N ASP A 52 6.18 1.62 10.74
CA ASP A 52 7.30 1.93 9.86
C ASP A 52 6.90 2.94 8.76
N GLY A 53 5.60 3.15 8.58
CA GLY A 53 5.03 4.11 7.65
C GLY A 53 3.59 4.47 7.98
N ILE A 54 3.13 5.55 7.35
CA ILE A 54 1.73 5.99 7.36
C ILE A 54 1.24 6.08 5.94
N THR A 55 0.08 5.49 5.68
CA THR A 55 -0.59 5.57 4.39
C THR A 55 -1.89 6.35 4.50
N VAL A 56 -2.15 7.22 3.53
CA VAL A 56 -3.40 7.96 3.38
C VAL A 56 -3.88 7.93 1.94
N HIS A 57 -5.22 8.00 1.75
CA HIS A 57 -5.85 8.11 0.44
C HIS A 57 -6.79 9.32 0.41
N PRO A 58 -6.31 10.52 0.05
CA PRO A 58 -7.13 11.72 -0.04
C PRO A 58 -8.02 11.69 -1.30
N ARG A 59 -9.10 10.92 -1.24
CA ARG A 59 -10.05 10.80 -2.37
C ARG A 59 -10.64 12.17 -2.75
N PRO A 60 -11.03 12.36 -4.03
CA PRO A 60 -11.61 13.64 -4.48
C PRO A 60 -12.88 14.06 -3.72
N ASP A 61 -13.67 13.11 -3.22
CA ASP A 61 -14.89 13.38 -2.44
C ASP A 61 -14.66 13.58 -0.93
N GLU A 62 -13.42 13.46 -0.48
CA GLU A 62 -13.01 13.66 0.92
C GLU A 62 -13.84 12.89 1.95
N ARG A 63 -14.36 11.70 1.58
CA ARG A 63 -15.19 10.87 2.48
C ARG A 63 -14.46 10.42 3.76
N HIS A 64 -13.14 10.47 3.75
CA HIS A 64 -12.30 10.20 4.92
C HIS A 64 -11.17 11.25 5.03
N ILE A 65 -9.94 10.95 4.60
CA ILE A 65 -8.82 11.90 4.58
C ILE A 65 -9.14 13.05 3.64
N THR A 66 -9.01 14.28 4.13
CA THR A 66 -9.17 15.51 3.35
C THR A 66 -7.82 15.96 2.79
N TYR A 67 -7.86 16.89 1.84
CA TYR A 67 -6.66 17.57 1.35
C TYR A 67 -5.87 18.24 2.50
N ARG A 68 -6.59 18.91 3.39
CA ARG A 68 -5.99 19.57 4.56
C ARG A 68 -5.32 18.57 5.50
N ASP A 69 -5.98 17.45 5.81
CA ASP A 69 -5.39 16.40 6.63
C ASP A 69 -4.05 15.93 6.04
N THR A 70 -4.00 15.71 4.72
CA THR A 70 -2.80 15.22 4.04
C THR A 70 -1.63 16.18 4.19
N LEU A 71 -1.87 17.50 4.07
CA LEU A 71 -0.84 18.52 4.28
C LEU A 71 -0.38 18.55 5.74
N GLU A 72 -1.32 18.59 6.70
CA GLU A 72 -1.00 18.63 8.13
C GLU A 72 -0.25 17.36 8.59
N ILE A 73 -0.64 16.18 8.08
CA ILE A 73 0.06 14.91 8.35
C ILE A 73 1.48 14.95 7.78
N SER A 74 1.68 15.47 6.57
CA SER A 74 3.01 15.53 5.95
C SER A 74 4.04 16.32 6.76
N GLU A 75 3.60 17.27 7.59
CA GLU A 75 4.46 18.08 8.45
C GLU A 75 4.96 17.34 9.70
N VAL A 76 4.28 16.24 10.09
CA VAL A 76 4.58 15.50 11.34
C VAL A 76 5.10 14.07 11.09
N ILE A 77 5.17 13.65 9.84
CA ILE A 77 5.68 12.32 9.50
C ILE A 77 7.22 12.31 9.61
N THR A 78 7.73 11.33 10.32
CA THR A 78 9.17 11.03 10.49
C THR A 78 9.56 9.66 9.96
N THR A 79 8.56 8.83 9.61
CA THR A 79 8.68 7.51 8.99
C THR A 79 8.37 7.58 7.49
N GLU A 80 8.13 6.48 6.81
CA GLU A 80 7.70 6.54 5.40
C GLU A 80 6.27 7.08 5.29
N PHE A 81 6.06 8.04 4.38
CA PHE A 81 4.76 8.55 4.03
C PHE A 81 4.36 8.04 2.65
N ASN A 82 3.25 7.32 2.57
CA ASN A 82 2.67 6.85 1.33
C ASN A 82 1.33 7.55 1.07
N ILE A 83 1.17 8.13 -0.11
CA ILE A 83 -0.09 8.73 -0.54
C ILE A 83 -0.65 7.92 -1.70
N GLU A 84 -1.80 7.27 -1.45
CA GLU A 84 -2.58 6.57 -2.47
C GLU A 84 -3.48 7.57 -3.20
N GLY A 85 -3.73 7.34 -4.49
CA GLY A 85 -4.71 8.13 -5.20
C GLY A 85 -4.84 7.82 -6.68
N TYR A 86 -5.98 8.23 -7.24
CA TYR A 86 -6.17 8.30 -8.69
C TYR A 86 -5.38 9.50 -9.24
N PRO A 87 -4.61 9.34 -10.33
CA PRO A 87 -3.66 10.36 -10.81
C PRO A 87 -4.35 11.51 -11.55
N ASP A 88 -5.15 12.27 -10.83
CA ASP A 88 -5.75 13.53 -11.30
C ASP A 88 -4.89 14.76 -10.95
N ALA A 89 -5.31 15.95 -11.40
CA ALA A 89 -4.58 17.19 -11.16
C ALA A 89 -4.44 17.53 -9.67
N ARG A 90 -5.45 17.21 -8.84
CA ARG A 90 -5.45 17.43 -7.39
C ARG A 90 -4.44 16.50 -6.70
N TYR A 91 -4.37 15.25 -7.13
CA TYR A 91 -3.40 14.30 -6.61
C TYR A 91 -1.95 14.78 -6.84
N PHE A 92 -1.63 15.22 -8.06
CA PHE A 92 -0.30 15.78 -8.37
C PHE A 92 0.00 17.08 -7.60
N GLU A 93 -1.00 17.92 -7.35
CA GLU A 93 -0.84 19.09 -6.48
C GLU A 93 -0.45 18.68 -5.05
N ILE A 94 -1.09 17.66 -4.50
CA ILE A 94 -0.76 17.09 -3.19
C ILE A 94 0.69 16.59 -3.19
N LEU A 95 1.08 15.75 -4.16
CA LEU A 95 2.42 15.19 -4.24
C LEU A 95 3.51 16.28 -4.33
N LYS A 96 3.27 17.33 -5.11
CA LYS A 96 4.20 18.47 -5.23
C LYS A 96 4.40 19.22 -3.91
N LYS A 97 3.35 19.34 -3.10
CA LYS A 97 3.40 20.04 -1.81
C LYS A 97 3.98 19.19 -0.70
N THR A 98 3.62 17.91 -0.62
CA THR A 98 3.98 17.04 0.51
C THR A 98 5.26 16.25 0.29
N LYS A 99 5.64 15.98 -0.97
CA LYS A 99 6.81 15.17 -1.37
C LYS A 99 6.93 13.89 -0.52
N PRO A 100 5.92 13.01 -0.56
CA PRO A 100 5.95 11.79 0.23
C PRO A 100 7.09 10.85 -0.21
N ALA A 101 7.43 9.88 0.63
CA ALA A 101 8.40 8.84 0.27
C ALA A 101 7.89 7.96 -0.89
N GLN A 102 6.57 7.73 -0.94
CA GLN A 102 5.91 6.91 -1.96
C GLN A 102 4.58 7.52 -2.41
N ALA A 103 4.29 7.34 -3.68
CA ALA A 103 2.99 7.58 -4.30
C ALA A 103 2.48 6.27 -4.89
N THR A 104 1.35 5.77 -4.39
CA THR A 104 0.69 4.55 -4.91
C THR A 104 -0.48 4.94 -5.80
N LEU A 105 -0.36 4.66 -7.09
CA LEU A 105 -1.44 4.90 -8.04
C LEU A 105 -2.49 3.80 -7.94
N VAL A 106 -3.74 4.21 -7.72
CA VAL A 106 -4.92 3.32 -7.68
C VAL A 106 -5.89 3.68 -8.82
N PRO A 107 -6.55 2.68 -9.45
CA PRO A 107 -7.43 2.93 -10.60
C PRO A 107 -8.80 3.51 -10.21
N ASP A 108 -9.00 3.85 -8.94
CA ASP A 108 -10.27 4.26 -8.37
C ASP A 108 -10.68 5.67 -8.82
N GLY A 109 -11.37 5.77 -9.94
CA GLY A 109 -12.05 7.01 -10.30
C GLY A 109 -13.03 7.50 -9.22
N PRO A 110 -13.52 8.76 -9.32
CA PRO A 110 -14.33 9.40 -8.27
C PRO A 110 -15.58 8.64 -7.84
N MET A 111 -16.11 7.76 -8.70
CA MET A 111 -17.36 7.02 -8.47
C MET A 111 -17.17 5.64 -7.86
N VAL A 112 -15.93 5.16 -7.68
CA VAL A 112 -15.65 3.83 -7.10
C VAL A 112 -15.77 3.88 -5.59
N LEU A 113 -16.47 2.91 -4.98
CA LEU A 113 -16.73 2.90 -3.53
C LEU A 113 -15.49 2.49 -2.73
N THR A 114 -14.82 1.42 -3.15
CA THR A 114 -13.55 0.91 -2.58
C THR A 114 -12.67 0.38 -3.70
N SER A 115 -11.35 0.35 -3.48
CA SER A 115 -10.41 -0.29 -4.40
C SER A 115 -10.66 -1.79 -4.45
N ASN A 116 -11.27 -2.29 -5.51
CA ASN A 116 -11.63 -3.70 -5.69
C ASN A 116 -11.03 -4.33 -6.95
N ALA A 117 -10.14 -3.62 -7.62
CA ALA A 117 -9.39 -4.10 -8.78
C ALA A 117 -8.07 -3.32 -8.90
N GLY A 118 -7.02 -3.97 -9.39
CA GLY A 118 -5.76 -3.36 -9.77
C GLY A 118 -5.83 -2.64 -11.12
N TRP A 119 -4.74 -1.98 -11.51
CA TRP A 119 -4.63 -1.34 -12.82
C TRP A 119 -4.66 -2.36 -13.97
N ASP A 120 -5.45 -2.11 -14.99
CA ASP A 120 -5.22 -2.63 -16.33
C ASP A 120 -4.13 -1.77 -16.99
N VAL A 121 -2.87 -2.19 -16.81
CA VAL A 121 -1.70 -1.45 -17.30
C VAL A 121 -1.71 -1.37 -18.81
N LYS A 122 -2.10 -2.46 -19.48
CA LYS A 122 -2.16 -2.55 -20.95
C LYS A 122 -3.12 -1.54 -21.54
N ALA A 123 -4.31 -1.42 -20.96
CA ALA A 123 -5.32 -0.48 -21.43
C ALA A 123 -4.96 0.99 -21.12
N ASN A 124 -4.10 1.23 -20.12
CA ASN A 124 -3.76 2.57 -19.62
C ASN A 124 -2.29 2.97 -19.84
N GLU A 125 -1.53 2.21 -20.65
CA GLU A 125 -0.08 2.33 -20.80
C GLU A 125 0.40 3.77 -21.02
N THR A 126 -0.17 4.46 -22.02
CA THR A 126 0.23 5.84 -22.37
C THR A 126 -0.01 6.84 -21.22
N ALA A 127 -1.10 6.68 -20.49
CA ALA A 127 -1.43 7.56 -19.38
C ALA A 127 -0.53 7.26 -18.17
N LEU A 128 -0.36 5.97 -17.84
CA LEU A 128 0.49 5.53 -16.74
C LEU A 128 1.94 5.96 -16.93
N LEU A 129 2.51 5.80 -18.13
CA LEU A 129 3.87 6.24 -18.44
C LEU A 129 4.07 7.72 -18.05
N ARG A 130 3.16 8.59 -18.51
CA ARG A 130 3.24 10.02 -18.20
C ARG A 130 3.15 10.31 -16.71
N TRP A 131 2.25 9.64 -15.98
CA TRP A 131 2.06 9.84 -14.55
C TRP A 131 3.25 9.32 -13.74
N ILE A 132 3.79 8.16 -14.12
CA ILE A 132 4.99 7.59 -13.49
C ILE A 132 6.19 8.54 -13.66
N ASP A 133 6.41 9.05 -14.88
CA ASP A 133 7.48 10.02 -15.17
C ASP A 133 7.33 11.30 -14.34
N GLU A 134 6.11 11.82 -14.21
CA GLU A 134 5.85 13.01 -13.38
C GLU A 134 6.16 12.74 -11.90
N ILE A 135 5.72 11.61 -11.33
CA ILE A 135 6.01 11.21 -9.95
C ILE A 135 7.52 11.07 -9.72
N LYS A 136 8.21 10.36 -10.61
CA LYS A 136 9.66 10.14 -10.51
C LYS A 136 10.45 11.44 -10.67
N SER A 137 9.98 12.38 -11.49
CA SER A 137 10.59 13.72 -11.63
C SER A 137 10.55 14.53 -10.32
N LEU A 138 9.60 14.23 -9.41
CA LEU A 138 9.52 14.82 -8.09
C LEU A 138 10.43 14.14 -7.05
N GLY A 139 11.14 13.06 -7.43
CA GLY A 139 11.98 12.26 -6.54
C GLY A 139 11.16 11.32 -5.63
N ILE A 140 9.94 10.99 -6.00
CA ILE A 140 9.00 10.16 -5.23
C ILE A 140 9.02 8.74 -5.80
N ARG A 141 9.08 7.71 -4.93
CA ARG A 141 8.95 6.30 -5.34
C ARG A 141 7.53 6.04 -5.87
N CYS A 142 7.44 5.49 -7.08
CA CYS A 142 6.15 5.19 -7.71
C CYS A 142 5.75 3.73 -7.49
N SER A 143 4.55 3.49 -6.96
CA SER A 143 3.95 2.17 -6.80
C SER A 143 2.64 2.07 -7.55
N LEU A 144 2.33 0.88 -8.13
CA LEU A 144 1.03 0.60 -8.74
C LEU A 144 0.26 -0.45 -7.95
N PHE A 145 -1.02 -0.17 -7.70
CA PHE A 145 -1.95 -1.13 -7.12
C PHE A 145 -2.41 -2.13 -8.19
N MET A 146 -2.17 -3.44 -7.99
CA MET A 146 -2.24 -4.45 -9.04
C MET A 146 -2.79 -5.79 -8.57
N GLU A 147 -3.40 -6.51 -9.52
CA GLU A 147 -3.66 -7.95 -9.39
C GLU A 147 -2.37 -8.77 -9.57
N PRO A 148 -2.30 -10.02 -9.05
CA PRO A 148 -1.16 -10.92 -9.27
C PRO A 148 -1.16 -11.50 -10.71
N ASP A 149 -1.03 -10.64 -11.71
CA ASP A 149 -1.05 -10.96 -13.14
C ASP A 149 0.31 -10.68 -13.78
N HIS A 150 0.92 -11.71 -14.39
CA HIS A 150 2.27 -11.62 -14.95
C HIS A 150 2.37 -10.66 -16.13
N GLU A 151 1.37 -10.61 -17.03
CA GLU A 151 1.39 -9.69 -18.19
C GLU A 151 1.37 -8.24 -17.70
N GLN A 152 0.50 -7.94 -16.75
CA GLN A 152 0.37 -6.59 -16.19
C GLN A 152 1.63 -6.18 -15.40
N ILE A 153 2.25 -7.12 -14.66
CA ILE A 153 3.49 -6.88 -13.91
C ILE A 153 4.65 -6.59 -14.86
N GLU A 154 4.80 -7.34 -15.93
CA GLU A 154 5.84 -7.10 -16.93
C GLU A 154 5.69 -5.72 -17.58
N LEU A 155 4.47 -5.33 -17.92
CA LEU A 155 4.18 -4.00 -18.47
C LEU A 155 4.48 -2.90 -17.45
N ALA A 156 4.09 -3.05 -16.19
CA ALA A 156 4.39 -2.11 -15.12
C ALA A 156 5.91 -1.91 -14.95
N ALA A 157 6.68 -2.99 -14.97
CA ALA A 157 8.15 -2.92 -14.91
C ALA A 157 8.73 -2.16 -16.12
N LYS A 158 8.22 -2.41 -17.34
CA LYS A 158 8.64 -1.70 -18.56
C LYS A 158 8.31 -0.20 -18.51
N LEU A 159 7.24 0.19 -17.83
CA LEU A 159 6.89 1.59 -17.58
C LEU A 159 7.79 2.25 -16.52
N GLY A 160 8.63 1.49 -15.83
CA GLY A 160 9.63 2.00 -14.91
C GLY A 160 9.08 2.34 -13.52
N VAL A 161 8.01 1.68 -13.05
CA VAL A 161 7.61 1.77 -11.65
C VAL A 161 8.68 1.16 -10.74
N ASP A 162 8.75 1.63 -9.52
CA ASP A 162 9.74 1.15 -8.55
C ASP A 162 9.18 -0.06 -7.76
N ARG A 163 7.86 -0.08 -7.56
CA ARG A 163 7.17 -1.01 -6.67
C ARG A 163 5.78 -1.37 -7.19
N ILE A 164 5.28 -2.53 -6.82
CA ILE A 164 3.87 -2.88 -6.99
C ILE A 164 3.25 -3.17 -5.63
N GLU A 165 1.95 -2.91 -5.50
CA GLU A 165 1.16 -3.28 -4.34
C GLU A 165 0.08 -4.28 -4.75
N PHE A 166 0.18 -5.52 -4.26
CA PHE A 166 -0.81 -6.54 -4.54
C PHE A 166 -2.14 -6.26 -3.84
N TYR A 167 -3.22 -6.27 -4.61
CA TYR A 167 -4.57 -6.33 -4.08
C TYR A 167 -4.85 -7.70 -3.46
N THR A 168 -5.06 -7.76 -2.17
CA THR A 168 -5.18 -9.02 -1.42
C THR A 168 -6.60 -9.40 -1.01
N GLY A 169 -7.62 -8.70 -1.54
CA GLY A 169 -9.04 -9.02 -1.26
C GLY A 169 -9.40 -10.48 -1.56
N PRO A 170 -9.15 -10.99 -2.78
CA PRO A 170 -9.47 -12.39 -3.12
C PRO A 170 -8.74 -13.42 -2.23
N TYR A 171 -7.50 -13.11 -1.80
CA TYR A 171 -6.78 -13.93 -0.83
C TYR A 171 -7.48 -13.94 0.53
N ALA A 172 -7.81 -12.76 1.05
CA ALA A 172 -8.44 -12.63 2.37
C ALA A 172 -9.80 -13.30 2.45
N GLU A 173 -10.62 -13.18 1.40
CA GLU A 173 -11.93 -13.83 1.30
C GLU A 173 -11.84 -15.38 1.30
N GLN A 174 -10.83 -15.93 0.67
CA GLN A 174 -10.69 -17.37 0.47
C GLN A 174 -9.83 -18.05 1.54
N PHE A 175 -9.01 -17.30 2.27
CA PHE A 175 -7.96 -17.83 3.15
C PHE A 175 -8.47 -18.86 4.16
N SER A 176 -9.59 -18.58 4.84
CA SER A 176 -10.15 -19.48 5.86
C SER A 176 -10.63 -20.82 5.30
N LEU A 177 -11.00 -20.85 4.03
CA LEU A 177 -11.50 -22.05 3.35
C LEU A 177 -10.38 -22.79 2.61
N ASN A 178 -9.45 -22.07 2.03
CA ASN A 178 -8.38 -22.62 1.22
C ASN A 178 -7.10 -21.74 1.31
N PRO A 179 -6.18 -22.03 2.22
CA PRO A 179 -4.92 -21.28 2.33
C PRO A 179 -4.04 -21.32 1.05
N ASP A 180 -4.28 -22.29 0.16
CA ASP A 180 -3.57 -22.41 -1.12
C ASP A 180 -3.93 -21.29 -2.12
N CYS A 181 -4.96 -20.47 -1.83
CA CYS A 181 -5.30 -19.27 -2.59
C CYS A 181 -4.16 -18.23 -2.65
N ILE A 182 -3.10 -18.41 -1.85
CA ILE A 182 -1.88 -17.59 -1.91
C ILE A 182 -1.00 -17.92 -3.13
N LYS A 183 -1.14 -19.07 -3.78
CA LYS A 183 -0.24 -19.49 -4.86
C LYS A 183 -0.07 -18.49 -6.00
N PRO A 184 -1.14 -17.85 -6.51
CA PRO A 184 -1.00 -16.82 -7.55
C PRO A 184 -0.11 -15.65 -7.10
N TYR A 185 -0.21 -15.23 -5.82
CA TYR A 185 0.62 -14.16 -5.26
C TYR A 185 2.09 -14.56 -5.14
N VAL A 186 2.36 -15.79 -4.74
CA VAL A 186 3.74 -16.32 -4.64
C VAL A 186 4.40 -16.35 -6.01
N ASP A 187 3.68 -16.82 -7.02
CA ASP A 187 4.20 -16.94 -8.38
C ASP A 187 4.39 -15.56 -9.03
N ALA A 188 3.41 -14.67 -8.87
CA ALA A 188 3.50 -13.28 -9.33
C ALA A 188 4.63 -12.50 -8.62
N CYS A 189 4.84 -12.75 -7.32
CA CYS A 189 5.92 -12.12 -6.57
C CYS A 189 7.30 -12.52 -7.10
N ARG A 190 7.53 -13.82 -7.38
CA ARG A 190 8.80 -14.27 -7.99
C ARG A 190 9.06 -13.57 -9.31
N PHE A 191 8.05 -13.55 -10.17
CA PHE A 191 8.14 -12.88 -11.46
C PHE A 191 8.40 -11.37 -11.34
N ALA A 192 7.71 -10.68 -10.43
CA ALA A 192 7.91 -9.26 -10.20
C ALA A 192 9.34 -8.94 -9.70
N VAL A 193 9.89 -9.78 -8.81
CA VAL A 193 11.28 -9.65 -8.34
C VAL A 193 12.27 -9.86 -9.49
N GLU A 194 12.03 -10.82 -10.38
CA GLU A 194 12.84 -11.03 -11.60
C GLU A 194 12.76 -9.81 -12.54
N CYS A 195 11.63 -9.12 -12.58
CA CYS A 195 11.47 -7.85 -13.30
C CYS A 195 12.11 -6.65 -12.57
N GLY A 196 12.69 -6.83 -11.38
CA GLY A 196 13.38 -5.78 -10.62
C GLY A 196 12.47 -4.93 -9.73
N LEU A 197 11.21 -5.35 -9.49
CA LEU A 197 10.25 -4.60 -8.70
C LEU A 197 10.35 -4.92 -7.20
N GLU A 198 10.08 -3.92 -6.37
CA GLU A 198 9.78 -4.10 -4.95
C GLU A 198 8.30 -4.49 -4.77
N ILE A 199 8.01 -5.17 -3.65
CA ILE A 199 6.71 -5.80 -3.40
C ILE A 199 6.05 -5.23 -2.15
N ASN A 200 4.90 -4.59 -2.34
CA ASN A 200 3.94 -4.28 -1.29
C ASN A 200 2.72 -5.18 -1.40
N ALA A 201 1.98 -5.27 -0.32
CA ALA A 201 0.65 -5.86 -0.30
C ALA A 201 -0.24 -5.09 0.68
N GLY A 202 -1.52 -5.02 0.38
CA GLY A 202 -2.44 -4.26 1.21
C GLY A 202 -3.89 -4.67 1.04
N HIS A 203 -4.78 -3.83 1.56
CA HIS A 203 -6.22 -3.92 1.58
C HIS A 203 -6.75 -4.80 2.72
N ASP A 204 -7.00 -6.10 2.53
CA ASP A 204 -7.74 -6.95 3.48
C ASP A 204 -6.85 -7.90 4.31
N LEU A 205 -5.55 -7.61 4.41
CA LEU A 205 -4.68 -8.32 5.33
C LEU A 205 -5.07 -8.02 6.79
N SER A 206 -5.06 -9.07 7.63
CA SER A 206 -5.51 -9.02 9.03
C SER A 206 -4.65 -9.91 9.93
N LEU A 207 -4.86 -9.89 11.24
CA LEU A 207 -4.18 -10.79 12.18
C LEU A 207 -4.41 -12.28 11.87
N GLU A 208 -5.50 -12.62 11.17
CA GLU A 208 -5.82 -14.00 10.82
C GLU A 208 -4.96 -14.54 9.67
N ASN A 209 -4.66 -13.70 8.66
CA ASN A 209 -4.09 -14.14 7.38
C ASN A 209 -2.68 -13.60 7.10
N LEU A 210 -2.27 -12.51 7.74
CA LEU A 210 -1.02 -11.80 7.47
C LEU A 210 0.23 -12.65 7.72
N ARG A 211 0.29 -13.38 8.85
CA ARG A 211 1.45 -14.22 9.19
C ARG A 211 1.70 -15.28 8.12
N TYR A 212 0.64 -15.95 7.68
CA TYR A 212 0.75 -16.96 6.62
C TYR A 212 1.17 -16.32 5.28
N PHE A 213 0.58 -15.16 4.94
CA PHE A 213 0.97 -14.41 3.75
C PHE A 213 2.47 -14.09 3.77
N LYS A 214 2.96 -13.46 4.84
CA LYS A 214 4.38 -13.12 5.01
C LYS A 214 5.30 -14.34 4.88
N GLN A 215 4.93 -15.47 5.51
CA GLN A 215 5.75 -16.68 5.49
C GLN A 215 5.86 -17.33 4.12
N LYS A 216 4.85 -17.16 3.27
CA LYS A 216 4.80 -17.76 1.92
C LYS A 216 5.37 -16.86 0.84
N MET A 217 5.29 -15.55 1.01
CA MET A 217 5.81 -14.61 0.02
C MET A 217 7.34 -14.69 -0.07
N PRO A 218 7.90 -14.82 -1.29
CA PRO A 218 9.36 -14.83 -1.51
C PRO A 218 10.03 -13.53 -1.10
N ARG A 219 9.34 -12.41 -1.33
CA ARG A 219 9.73 -11.06 -0.93
C ARG A 219 8.49 -10.28 -0.53
N LEU A 220 8.59 -9.49 0.52
CA LEU A 220 7.55 -8.56 0.94
C LEU A 220 8.23 -7.37 1.62
N ASP A 221 8.29 -6.24 0.93
CA ASP A 221 9.00 -5.05 1.41
C ASP A 221 8.15 -4.29 2.43
N GLU A 222 6.84 -4.20 2.18
CA GLU A 222 5.92 -3.49 3.05
C GLU A 222 4.50 -4.08 2.96
N VAL A 223 3.73 -3.90 4.02
CA VAL A 223 2.27 -4.07 4.00
C VAL A 223 1.59 -2.77 4.41
N SER A 224 0.52 -2.39 3.68
CA SER A 224 -0.33 -1.24 3.98
C SER A 224 -1.68 -1.73 4.48
N ILE A 225 -1.95 -1.59 5.79
CA ILE A 225 -3.14 -2.18 6.42
C ILE A 225 -3.97 -1.09 7.09
N GLY A 226 -5.25 -1.01 6.71
CA GLY A 226 -6.19 -0.01 7.19
C GLY A 226 -7.36 -0.60 7.94
N HIS A 227 -8.38 -1.07 7.24
CA HIS A 227 -9.67 -1.43 7.84
C HIS A 227 -9.55 -2.46 8.96
N ALA A 228 -8.85 -3.56 8.73
CA ALA A 228 -8.67 -4.61 9.72
C ALA A 228 -7.92 -4.11 10.95
N LEU A 229 -6.78 -3.41 10.74
CA LEU A 229 -5.96 -2.88 11.83
C LEU A 229 -6.73 -1.88 12.71
N ILE A 230 -7.50 -0.96 12.11
CA ILE A 230 -8.30 0.00 12.87
C ILE A 230 -9.46 -0.69 13.59
N SER A 231 -10.08 -1.71 12.98
CA SER A 231 -11.11 -2.52 13.64
C SER A 231 -10.57 -3.25 14.87
N ASP A 232 -9.40 -3.87 14.76
CA ASP A 232 -8.71 -4.53 15.89
C ASP A 232 -8.33 -3.52 16.98
N ALA A 233 -7.93 -2.31 16.59
CA ALA A 233 -7.56 -1.26 17.54
C ALA A 233 -8.73 -0.79 18.42
N LEU A 234 -9.98 -0.96 18.00
CA LEU A 234 -11.16 -0.69 18.83
C LEU A 234 -11.27 -1.66 20.03
N TYR A 235 -10.68 -2.85 19.93
CA TYR A 235 -10.70 -3.87 20.97
C TYR A 235 -9.39 -3.93 21.78
N TYR A 236 -8.25 -3.75 21.12
CA TYR A 236 -6.93 -3.95 21.75
C TYR A 236 -6.20 -2.65 22.09
N GLY A 237 -6.69 -1.50 21.60
CA GLY A 237 -5.95 -0.24 21.59
C GLY A 237 -4.87 -0.23 20.52
N ILE A 238 -4.57 0.97 19.98
CA ILE A 238 -3.72 1.10 18.78
C ILE A 238 -2.28 0.64 19.00
N GLU A 239 -1.68 0.91 20.16
CA GLU A 239 -0.31 0.48 20.49
C GLU A 239 -0.18 -1.05 20.45
N ASN A 240 -1.06 -1.75 21.18
CA ASN A 240 -1.06 -3.21 21.19
C ASN A 240 -1.31 -3.78 19.79
N THR A 241 -2.21 -3.16 19.04
CA THR A 241 -2.55 -3.61 17.69
C THR A 241 -1.34 -3.51 16.77
N ILE A 242 -0.63 -2.39 16.75
CA ILE A 242 0.59 -2.23 15.94
C ILE A 242 1.61 -3.32 16.30
N HIS A 243 1.83 -3.58 17.58
CA HIS A 243 2.73 -4.65 18.01
C HIS A 243 2.26 -6.05 17.61
N LEU A 244 0.95 -6.33 17.60
CA LEU A 244 0.38 -7.59 17.11
C LEU A 244 0.64 -7.79 15.61
N TYR A 245 0.40 -6.76 14.81
CA TYR A 245 0.67 -6.80 13.37
C TYR A 245 2.16 -6.95 13.06
N LYS A 246 3.03 -6.22 13.75
CA LYS A 246 4.50 -6.36 13.58
C LYS A 246 4.97 -7.77 13.89
N ARG A 247 4.46 -8.40 14.94
CA ARG A 247 4.75 -9.82 15.25
C ARG A 247 4.26 -10.82 14.19
N CYS A 248 3.33 -10.44 13.33
CA CYS A 248 2.97 -11.26 12.18
C CYS A 248 3.99 -11.14 11.03
N LEU A 249 4.79 -10.07 11.03
CA LEU A 249 5.80 -9.78 10.01
C LEU A 249 7.20 -10.28 10.39
N ASP A 250 7.42 -10.64 11.66
CA ASP A 250 8.63 -11.30 12.14
C ASP A 250 8.63 -12.80 11.68
#